data_785fa5cf3cc1448cce7af566b282136d
#
_entry.id   785fa5cf3cc1448cce7af566b282136d
#
_cell.length_a   1.000
_cell.length_b   1.000
_cell.length_c   1.000
_cell.angle_alpha   90.00
_cell.angle_beta   90.00
_cell.angle_gamma   90.00
#
_symmetry.space_group_name_H-M   'P 1'
#
loop_
_entity.id
_entity.type
_entity.pdbx_description
1 polymer ?
#
loop_
_entity_poly.entity_id
_entity_poly.type
_entity_poly.pdbx_seq_one_letter_code
_entity_poly.pdbx_strand_id
1 'polypeptide(L)'
;VVGLPGLILAFIVRFVIKEPPRGMAESRRDIAPPGFFKVMRILASRKAFKHLSFACALHAFVTYGMGNFMPLFLGRIHDMPILDIGLYYGLIAGIGGLAGTFFGGWYSDRKSNQHGDMRWYIWIPFISTVAAIPLALITFIVMPDGYSAVFFYLLPVFFGGFYLAPCIAATHFLVGIRMRAMASAILLFVLNLIGLGLGPMVTGFVSDWLTPTFGNDALRYAMSLTVLVNIWCALHYYWATKTIREDIALAAD
;
A
#
# COMPACT_ATOMS: atom_id res chain seq x y z
N VAL A 1 -7.85 -25.15 9.34
CA VAL A 1 -8.59 -24.32 10.31
C VAL A 1 -8.84 -22.91 9.75
N VAL A 2 -7.87 -22.24 9.15
CA VAL A 2 -7.99 -20.85 8.66
C VAL A 2 -8.98 -20.68 7.50
N GLY A 3 -9.21 -21.71 6.68
CA GLY A 3 -10.16 -21.65 5.56
C GLY A 3 -11.65 -21.82 5.94
N LEU A 4 -11.94 -22.34 7.13
CA LEU A 4 -13.31 -22.61 7.58
C LEU A 4 -14.20 -21.34 7.62
N PRO A 5 -13.76 -20.20 8.20
CA PRO A 5 -14.54 -18.97 8.14
C PRO A 5 -14.84 -18.51 6.72
N GLY A 6 -13.91 -18.69 5.79
CA GLY A 6 -14.13 -18.37 4.37
C GLY A 6 -15.22 -19.20 3.71
N LEU A 7 -15.29 -20.52 4.02
CA LEU A 7 -16.36 -21.39 3.54
C LEU A 7 -17.72 -20.98 4.10
N ILE A 8 -17.80 -20.63 5.40
CA ILE A 8 -19.03 -20.14 6.03
C ILE A 8 -19.50 -18.85 5.35
N LEU A 9 -18.59 -17.90 5.14
CA LEU A 9 -18.89 -16.64 4.45
C LEU A 9 -19.34 -16.89 3.00
N ALA A 10 -18.70 -17.80 2.28
CA ALA A 10 -19.10 -18.16 0.91
C ALA A 10 -20.53 -18.74 0.87
N PHE A 11 -20.88 -19.57 1.86
CA PHE A 11 -22.23 -20.12 2.00
C PHE A 11 -23.25 -19.01 2.29
N ILE A 12 -22.96 -18.09 3.21
CA ILE A 12 -23.81 -16.95 3.52
C ILE A 12 -24.01 -16.08 2.27
N VAL A 13 -22.95 -15.72 1.56
CA VAL A 13 -23.04 -14.93 0.33
C VAL A 13 -23.91 -15.63 -0.71
N ARG A 14 -23.73 -16.93 -0.89
CA ARG A 14 -24.47 -17.72 -1.91
C ARG A 14 -25.96 -17.83 -1.64
N PHE A 15 -26.36 -17.95 -0.36
CA PHE A 15 -27.76 -18.29 -0.01
C PHE A 15 -28.53 -17.16 0.65
N VAL A 16 -27.85 -16.18 1.25
CA VAL A 16 -28.50 -15.07 1.98
C VAL A 16 -28.49 -13.78 1.16
N ILE A 17 -27.41 -13.51 0.40
CA ILE A 17 -27.28 -12.26 -0.35
C ILE A 17 -27.92 -12.43 -1.73
N LYS A 18 -29.00 -11.67 -1.98
CA LYS A 18 -29.58 -11.57 -3.32
C LYS A 18 -28.74 -10.62 -4.17
N GLU A 19 -28.33 -11.07 -5.36
CA GLU A 19 -27.61 -10.21 -6.29
C GLU A 19 -28.53 -9.03 -6.70
N PRO A 20 -28.09 -7.77 -6.50
CA PRO A 20 -28.87 -6.62 -6.92
C PRO A 20 -28.98 -6.58 -8.46
N PRO A 21 -30.07 -6.04 -9.04
CA PRO A 21 -30.23 -5.94 -10.48
C PRO A 21 -29.02 -5.17 -11.08
N ARG A 22 -28.43 -5.72 -12.14
CA ARG A 22 -27.33 -5.08 -12.86
C ARG A 22 -27.77 -3.71 -13.38
N GLY A 23 -26.93 -2.70 -13.17
CA GLY A 23 -27.21 -1.34 -13.63
C GLY A 23 -28.11 -0.52 -12.71
N MET A 24 -28.44 -0.98 -11.50
CA MET A 24 -29.28 -0.25 -10.54
C MET A 24 -28.67 1.09 -10.10
N ALA A 25 -27.33 1.22 -10.13
CA ALA A 25 -26.61 2.46 -9.82
C ALA A 25 -26.36 3.35 -11.06
N GLU A 26 -26.75 2.90 -12.25
CA GLU A 26 -26.50 3.61 -13.52
C GLU A 26 -27.80 3.79 -14.29
N SER A 27 -28.11 5.04 -14.68
CA SER A 27 -29.28 5.38 -15.46
C SER A 27 -29.30 4.82 -16.92
N ARG A 28 -28.17 4.23 -17.36
CA ARG A 28 -27.99 3.71 -18.73
C ARG A 28 -27.58 2.24 -18.71
N ARG A 29 -28.51 1.34 -19.04
CA ARG A 29 -28.34 -0.12 -18.98
C ARG A 29 -27.55 -0.74 -20.15
N ASP A 30 -27.41 -0.07 -21.30
CA ASP A 30 -27.13 -0.73 -22.59
C ASP A 30 -25.74 -0.49 -23.18
N ILE A 31 -24.79 0.10 -22.46
CA ILE A 31 -23.43 0.33 -22.99
C ILE A 31 -22.46 -0.66 -22.35
N ALA A 32 -21.87 -1.52 -23.17
CA ALA A 32 -20.82 -2.46 -22.70
C ALA A 32 -19.65 -1.72 -22.04
N PRO A 33 -19.07 -2.26 -20.95
CA PRO A 33 -17.89 -1.66 -20.34
C PRO A 33 -16.73 -1.61 -21.34
N PRO A 34 -15.92 -0.54 -21.33
CA PRO A 34 -14.80 -0.42 -22.27
C PRO A 34 -13.77 -1.51 -22.01
N GLY A 35 -13.17 -2.04 -23.08
CA GLY A 35 -12.17 -3.10 -23.01
C GLY A 35 -10.87 -2.65 -22.32
N PHE A 36 -10.11 -3.62 -21.82
CA PHE A 36 -8.86 -3.44 -21.05
C PHE A 36 -7.88 -2.42 -21.69
N PHE A 37 -7.56 -2.58 -22.96
CA PHE A 37 -6.60 -1.71 -23.65
C PHE A 37 -7.07 -0.25 -23.76
N LYS A 38 -8.39 -0.03 -23.86
CA LYS A 38 -8.95 1.33 -23.87
C LYS A 38 -8.76 1.99 -22.50
N VAL A 39 -9.10 1.29 -21.41
CA VAL A 39 -8.91 1.81 -20.03
C VAL A 39 -7.44 2.05 -19.75
N MET A 40 -6.57 1.11 -20.10
CA MET A 40 -5.12 1.25 -19.94
C MET A 40 -4.57 2.48 -20.68
N ARG A 41 -5.00 2.72 -21.93
CA ARG A 41 -4.60 3.90 -22.71
C ARG A 41 -5.06 5.21 -22.05
N ILE A 42 -6.31 5.26 -21.57
CA ILE A 42 -6.84 6.41 -20.84
C ILE A 42 -6.01 6.67 -19.57
N LEU A 43 -5.77 5.66 -18.75
CA LEU A 43 -4.96 5.81 -17.54
C LEU A 43 -3.52 6.21 -17.85
N ALA A 44 -2.92 5.61 -18.86
CA ALA A 44 -1.56 5.95 -19.29
C ALA A 44 -1.43 7.37 -19.86
N SER A 45 -2.52 8.00 -20.32
CA SER A 45 -2.50 9.42 -20.73
C SER A 45 -2.59 10.38 -19.52
N ARG A 46 -3.09 9.92 -18.37
CA ARG A 46 -3.23 10.73 -17.15
C ARG A 46 -1.91 10.83 -16.40
N LYS A 47 -1.39 12.06 -16.24
CA LYS A 47 -0.11 12.30 -15.52
C LYS A 47 -0.22 11.90 -14.05
N ALA A 48 -1.34 12.25 -13.41
CA ALA A 48 -1.61 11.89 -12.02
C ALA A 48 -1.61 10.38 -11.81
N PHE A 49 -2.23 9.60 -12.72
CA PHE A 49 -2.24 8.13 -12.62
C PHE A 49 -0.83 7.53 -12.70
N LYS A 50 0.01 8.03 -13.62
CA LYS A 50 1.40 7.55 -13.72
C LYS A 50 2.15 7.75 -12.41
N HIS A 51 2.13 8.97 -11.87
CA HIS A 51 2.79 9.26 -10.60
C HIS A 51 2.18 8.49 -9.44
N LEU A 52 0.84 8.39 -9.37
CA LEU A 52 0.14 7.66 -8.32
C LEU A 52 0.46 6.16 -8.36
N SER A 53 0.45 5.53 -9.54
CA SER A 53 0.75 4.10 -9.67
C SER A 53 2.21 3.78 -9.32
N PHE A 54 3.17 4.63 -9.73
CA PHE A 54 4.56 4.49 -9.30
C PHE A 54 4.74 4.71 -7.80
N ALA A 55 4.08 5.70 -7.21
CA ALA A 55 4.10 5.90 -5.76
C ALA A 55 3.59 4.67 -5.02
N CYS A 56 2.42 4.14 -5.42
CA CYS A 56 1.86 2.92 -4.84
C CYS A 56 2.79 1.71 -5.01
N ALA A 57 3.43 1.57 -6.16
CA ALA A 57 4.36 0.49 -6.43
C ALA A 57 5.63 0.57 -5.57
N LEU A 58 6.21 1.76 -5.41
CA LEU A 58 7.37 2.00 -4.54
C LEU A 58 7.00 1.85 -3.06
N HIS A 59 5.81 2.29 -2.65
CA HIS A 59 5.30 2.07 -1.30
C HIS A 59 5.17 0.57 -0.99
N ALA A 60 4.56 -0.18 -1.90
CA ALA A 60 4.44 -1.63 -1.78
C ALA A 60 5.81 -2.33 -1.80
N PHE A 61 6.77 -1.85 -2.61
CA PHE A 61 8.14 -2.32 -2.64
C PHE A 61 8.78 -2.26 -1.24
N VAL A 62 8.67 -1.12 -0.57
CA VAL A 62 9.17 -0.96 0.80
C VAL A 62 8.41 -1.84 1.78
N THR A 63 7.07 -1.83 1.72
CA THR A 63 6.23 -2.59 2.64
C THR A 63 6.48 -4.11 2.55
N TYR A 64 6.53 -4.66 1.34
CA TYR A 64 6.83 -6.08 1.13
C TYR A 64 8.30 -6.41 1.41
N GLY A 65 9.23 -5.52 1.03
CA GLY A 65 10.65 -5.68 1.34
C GLY A 65 10.90 -5.78 2.84
N MET A 66 10.34 -4.86 3.64
CA MET A 66 10.47 -4.90 5.09
C MET A 66 9.67 -6.05 5.71
N GLY A 67 8.40 -6.21 5.32
CA GLY A 67 7.49 -7.17 5.94
C GLY A 67 7.97 -8.62 5.82
N ASN A 68 8.53 -9.00 4.67
CA ASN A 68 9.06 -10.35 4.47
C ASN A 68 10.34 -10.63 5.29
N PHE A 69 11.15 -9.62 5.55
CA PHE A 69 12.41 -9.78 6.29
C PHE A 69 12.31 -9.45 7.77
N MET A 70 11.21 -8.85 8.24
CA MET A 70 11.04 -8.51 9.66
C MET A 70 11.16 -9.71 10.60
N PRO A 71 10.55 -10.89 10.33
CA PRO A 71 10.76 -12.07 11.17
C PRO A 71 12.22 -12.51 11.22
N LEU A 72 12.91 -12.45 10.09
CA LEU A 72 14.33 -12.79 10.00
C LEU A 72 15.21 -11.77 10.74
N PHE A 73 14.88 -10.49 10.66
CA PHE A 73 15.54 -9.41 11.42
C PHE A 73 15.45 -9.64 12.94
N LEU A 74 14.24 -9.93 13.44
CA LEU A 74 14.01 -10.19 14.86
C LEU A 74 14.73 -11.45 15.34
N GLY A 75 14.71 -12.52 14.55
CA GLY A 75 15.36 -13.79 14.92
C GLY A 75 16.86 -13.76 14.78
N ARG A 76 17.41 -13.19 13.68
CA ARG A 76 18.84 -13.25 13.38
C ARG A 76 19.66 -12.19 14.12
N ILE A 77 19.11 -11.00 14.30
CA ILE A 77 19.84 -9.85 14.87
C ILE A 77 19.58 -9.71 16.37
N HIS A 78 18.36 -10.05 16.80
CA HIS A 78 17.94 -9.87 18.18
C HIS A 78 17.71 -11.19 18.94
N ASP A 79 18.00 -12.33 18.31
CA ASP A 79 17.82 -13.69 18.90
C ASP A 79 16.43 -13.91 19.52
N MET A 80 15.40 -13.26 18.95
CA MET A 80 14.03 -13.36 19.46
C MET A 80 13.45 -14.75 19.16
N PRO A 81 12.81 -15.44 20.14
CA PRO A 81 12.20 -16.75 19.94
C PRO A 81 11.14 -16.73 18.84
N ILE A 82 11.11 -17.78 18.00
CA ILE A 82 10.21 -17.89 16.84
C ILE A 82 8.71 -17.77 17.20
N LEU A 83 8.33 -18.28 18.38
CA LEU A 83 6.96 -18.17 18.88
C LEU A 83 6.58 -16.71 19.18
N ASP A 84 7.49 -15.96 19.81
CA ASP A 84 7.30 -14.55 20.12
C ASP A 84 7.26 -13.70 18.86
N ILE A 85 8.13 -14.01 17.88
CA ILE A 85 8.09 -13.37 16.56
C ILE A 85 6.71 -13.57 15.92
N GLY A 86 6.23 -14.82 15.87
CA GLY A 86 4.93 -15.13 15.30
C GLY A 86 3.78 -14.40 15.99
N LEU A 87 3.80 -14.34 17.31
CA LEU A 87 2.78 -13.70 18.10
C LEU A 87 2.82 -12.16 17.96
N TYR A 88 3.92 -11.55 18.35
CA TYR A 88 4.01 -10.09 18.43
C TYR A 88 4.04 -9.43 17.05
N TYR A 89 4.85 -9.94 16.12
CA TYR A 89 4.86 -9.40 14.76
C TYR A 89 3.53 -9.62 14.04
N GLY A 90 2.89 -10.79 14.21
CA GLY A 90 1.57 -11.06 13.65
C GLY A 90 0.50 -10.10 14.17
N LEU A 91 0.47 -9.85 15.48
CA LEU A 91 -0.46 -8.89 16.09
C LEU A 91 -0.21 -7.46 15.61
N ILE A 92 1.06 -7.04 15.56
CA ILE A 92 1.43 -5.68 15.15
C ILE A 92 1.15 -5.46 13.67
N ALA A 93 1.50 -6.41 12.81
CA ALA A 93 1.20 -6.33 11.39
C ALA A 93 -0.32 -6.31 11.13
N GLY A 94 -1.09 -7.15 11.85
CA GLY A 94 -2.54 -7.20 11.75
C GLY A 94 -3.21 -5.92 12.25
N ILE A 95 -2.98 -5.56 13.51
CA ILE A 95 -3.63 -4.39 14.14
C ILE A 95 -3.16 -3.09 13.49
N GLY A 96 -1.85 -2.93 13.30
CA GLY A 96 -1.28 -1.74 12.69
C GLY A 96 -1.74 -1.55 11.25
N GLY A 97 -1.74 -2.63 10.45
CA GLY A 97 -2.20 -2.61 9.06
C GLY A 97 -3.70 -2.30 8.93
N LEU A 98 -4.55 -2.95 9.74
CA LEU A 98 -5.99 -2.68 9.76
C LEU A 98 -6.29 -1.24 10.20
N ALA A 99 -5.73 -0.81 11.33
CA ALA A 99 -5.90 0.55 11.83
C ALA A 99 -5.38 1.57 10.83
N GLY A 100 -4.19 1.37 10.27
CA GLY A 100 -3.60 2.24 9.25
C GLY A 100 -4.49 2.39 8.03
N THR A 101 -4.97 1.28 7.47
CA THR A 101 -5.86 1.30 6.30
C THR A 101 -7.18 2.03 6.60
N PHE A 102 -7.79 1.75 7.75
CA PHE A 102 -9.02 2.42 8.18
C PHE A 102 -8.82 3.93 8.36
N PHE A 103 -7.84 4.33 9.16
CA PHE A 103 -7.58 5.75 9.44
C PHE A 103 -7.09 6.49 8.20
N GLY A 104 -6.32 5.86 7.31
CA GLY A 104 -5.89 6.44 6.04
C GLY A 104 -7.08 6.80 5.15
N GLY A 105 -8.04 5.89 4.98
CA GLY A 105 -9.28 6.14 4.25
C GLY A 105 -10.13 7.21 4.91
N TRP A 106 -10.47 7.01 6.18
CA TRP A 106 -11.30 7.93 6.96
C TRP A 106 -10.76 9.36 6.99
N TYR A 107 -9.45 9.52 7.21
CA TYR A 107 -8.83 10.83 7.30
C TYR A 107 -8.77 11.53 5.93
N SER A 108 -8.55 10.76 4.85
CA SER A 108 -8.61 11.28 3.49
C SER A 108 -10.00 11.79 3.13
N ASP A 109 -11.06 11.01 3.43
CA ASP A 109 -12.45 11.39 3.23
C ASP A 109 -12.79 12.66 4.01
N ARG A 110 -12.46 12.68 5.32
CA ARG A 110 -12.73 13.81 6.20
C ARG A 110 -12.06 15.09 5.70
N LYS A 111 -10.77 15.01 5.34
CA LYS A 111 -10.02 16.19 4.84
C LYS A 111 -10.49 16.63 3.48
N SER A 112 -10.78 15.72 2.57
CA SER A 112 -11.33 16.04 1.27
C SER A 112 -12.68 16.76 1.38
N ASN A 113 -13.59 16.27 2.22
CA ASN A 113 -14.90 16.87 2.44
C ASN A 113 -14.80 18.24 3.13
N GLN A 114 -13.90 18.40 4.12
CA GLN A 114 -13.71 19.68 4.83
C GLN A 114 -13.17 20.79 3.93
N HIS A 115 -12.33 20.46 2.95
CA HIS A 115 -11.65 21.44 2.11
C HIS A 115 -12.22 21.49 0.67
N GLY A 116 -13.13 20.58 0.31
CA GLY A 116 -13.63 20.46 -1.07
C GLY A 116 -12.54 20.09 -2.08
N ASP A 117 -11.50 19.36 -1.64
CA ASP A 117 -10.30 19.11 -2.44
C ASP A 117 -9.90 17.65 -2.48
N MET A 118 -10.05 17.03 -3.64
CA MET A 118 -9.71 15.61 -3.88
C MET A 118 -8.21 15.30 -3.74
N ARG A 119 -7.32 16.31 -3.74
CA ARG A 119 -5.88 16.10 -3.53
C ARG A 119 -5.58 15.48 -2.17
N TRP A 120 -6.48 15.56 -1.19
CA TRP A 120 -6.28 14.94 0.12
C TRP A 120 -6.17 13.42 0.08
N TYR A 121 -6.74 12.76 -0.95
CA TYR A 121 -6.52 11.34 -1.19
C TYR A 121 -5.08 10.99 -1.62
N ILE A 122 -4.25 11.99 -1.92
CA ILE A 122 -2.82 11.82 -2.21
C ILE A 122 -1.95 12.48 -1.13
N TRP A 123 -2.40 13.60 -0.55
CA TRP A 123 -1.67 14.25 0.54
C TRP A 123 -1.54 13.38 1.78
N ILE A 124 -2.58 12.61 2.13
CA ILE A 124 -2.53 11.72 3.30
C ILE A 124 -1.51 10.59 3.09
N PRO A 125 -1.50 9.82 1.99
CA PRO A 125 -0.42 8.90 1.66
C PRO A 125 0.97 9.54 1.64
N PHE A 126 1.10 10.74 1.10
CA PHE A 126 2.36 11.48 1.08
C PHE A 126 2.89 11.72 2.50
N ILE A 127 2.08 12.35 3.35
CA ILE A 127 2.46 12.72 4.72
C ILE A 127 2.79 11.46 5.53
N SER A 128 1.95 10.43 5.43
CA SER A 128 2.17 9.17 6.15
C SER A 128 3.44 8.45 5.69
N THR A 129 3.73 8.45 4.39
CA THR A 129 4.97 7.87 3.85
C THR A 129 6.20 8.60 4.39
N VAL A 130 6.18 9.94 4.39
CA VAL A 130 7.28 10.74 4.94
C VAL A 130 7.46 10.48 6.44
N ALA A 131 6.36 10.40 7.20
CA ALA A 131 6.41 10.11 8.63
C ALA A 131 6.92 8.68 8.92
N ALA A 132 6.60 7.71 8.07
CA ALA A 132 7.05 6.33 8.24
C ALA A 132 8.57 6.15 8.08
N ILE A 133 9.25 7.00 7.29
CA ILE A 133 10.70 6.88 7.05
C ILE A 133 11.52 6.92 8.35
N PRO A 134 11.49 8.00 9.16
CA PRO A 134 12.29 8.06 10.37
C PRO A 134 11.86 6.98 11.38
N LEU A 135 10.57 6.66 11.48
CA LEU A 135 10.08 5.62 12.38
C LEU A 135 10.62 4.23 12.02
N ALA A 136 10.65 3.89 10.74
CA ALA A 136 11.22 2.62 10.30
C ALA A 136 12.74 2.57 10.49
N LEU A 137 13.46 3.67 10.22
CA LEU A 137 14.91 3.75 10.48
C LEU A 137 15.22 3.61 11.98
N ILE A 138 14.43 4.22 12.86
CA ILE A 138 14.56 4.05 14.31
C ILE A 138 14.35 2.58 14.69
N THR A 139 13.34 1.90 14.12
CA THR A 139 13.10 0.48 14.36
C THR A 139 14.34 -0.37 14.07
N PHE A 140 14.99 -0.15 12.92
CA PHE A 140 16.07 -1.03 12.49
C PHE A 140 17.43 -0.66 13.08
N ILE A 141 17.70 0.64 13.33
CA ILE A 141 19.04 1.12 13.71
C ILE A 141 19.15 1.40 15.20
N VAL A 142 18.08 1.91 15.84
CA VAL A 142 18.16 2.46 17.20
C VAL A 142 17.63 1.50 18.26
N MET A 143 16.62 0.68 17.95
CA MET A 143 16.02 -0.20 18.95
C MET A 143 17.03 -1.24 19.44
N PRO A 144 17.20 -1.37 20.78
CA PRO A 144 18.29 -2.15 21.36
C PRO A 144 18.01 -3.66 21.37
N ASP A 145 16.75 -4.07 21.35
CA ASP A 145 16.32 -5.46 21.46
C ASP A 145 15.10 -5.77 20.58
N GLY A 146 14.79 -7.06 20.40
CA GLY A 146 13.73 -7.52 19.50
C GLY A 146 12.34 -7.10 19.96
N TYR A 147 12.08 -7.05 21.27
CA TYR A 147 10.76 -6.66 21.76
C TYR A 147 10.51 -5.17 21.56
N SER A 148 11.48 -4.32 21.90
CA SER A 148 11.39 -2.88 21.63
C SER A 148 11.26 -2.60 20.13
N ALA A 149 12.02 -3.31 19.29
CA ALA A 149 11.95 -3.19 17.84
C ALA A 149 10.57 -3.57 17.29
N VAL A 150 10.03 -4.73 17.68
CA VAL A 150 8.73 -5.18 17.17
C VAL A 150 7.59 -4.29 17.63
N PHE A 151 7.57 -3.83 18.87
CA PHE A 151 6.54 -2.91 19.36
C PHE A 151 6.63 -1.52 18.71
N PHE A 152 7.84 -0.99 18.55
CA PHE A 152 8.04 0.29 17.88
C PHE A 152 7.66 0.22 16.40
N TYR A 153 7.82 -0.96 15.76
CA TYR A 153 7.43 -1.21 14.37
C TYR A 153 5.92 -1.04 14.11
N LEU A 154 5.10 -1.04 15.15
CA LEU A 154 3.68 -0.68 15.03
C LEU A 154 3.48 0.68 14.35
N LEU A 155 4.34 1.66 14.64
CA LEU A 155 4.22 3.01 14.09
C LEU A 155 4.46 3.05 12.57
N PRO A 156 5.58 2.54 12.02
CA PRO A 156 5.75 2.51 10.58
C PRO A 156 4.72 1.62 9.87
N VAL A 157 4.23 0.53 10.47
CA VAL A 157 3.14 -0.31 9.92
C VAL A 157 1.84 0.49 9.86
N PHE A 158 1.50 1.19 10.93
CA PHE A 158 0.30 2.03 10.99
C PHE A 158 0.32 3.11 9.91
N PHE A 159 1.37 3.92 9.84
CA PHE A 159 1.50 4.95 8.80
C PHE A 159 1.62 4.35 7.40
N GLY A 160 2.30 3.22 7.26
CA GLY A 160 2.38 2.46 6.01
C GLY A 160 1.03 1.98 5.49
N GLY A 161 0.05 1.75 6.37
CA GLY A 161 -1.31 1.36 5.98
C GLY A 161 -2.14 2.49 5.32
N PHE A 162 -1.73 3.76 5.43
CA PHE A 162 -2.53 4.91 5.00
C PHE A 162 -2.67 5.09 3.48
N TYR A 163 -2.02 4.30 2.66
CA TYR A 163 -1.92 4.60 1.22
C TYR A 163 -2.97 3.91 0.35
N LEU A 164 -3.29 2.64 0.59
CA LEU A 164 -3.97 1.81 -0.41
C LEU A 164 -5.41 2.28 -0.69
N ALA A 165 -6.20 2.47 0.35
CA ALA A 165 -7.60 2.88 0.22
C ALA A 165 -7.74 4.27 -0.44
N PRO A 166 -7.02 5.32 0.00
CA PRO A 166 -7.04 6.62 -0.67
C PRO A 166 -6.55 6.58 -2.12
N CYS A 167 -5.51 5.80 -2.43
CA CYS A 167 -4.98 5.73 -3.78
C CYS A 167 -5.94 5.03 -4.75
N ILE A 168 -6.66 3.99 -4.30
CA ILE A 168 -7.74 3.38 -5.09
C ILE A 168 -8.84 4.39 -5.34
N ALA A 169 -9.27 5.14 -4.31
CA ALA A 169 -10.28 6.18 -4.47
C ALA A 169 -9.82 7.29 -5.44
N ALA A 170 -8.57 7.77 -5.30
CA ALA A 170 -7.97 8.74 -6.23
C ALA A 170 -7.96 8.21 -7.69
N THR A 171 -7.65 6.93 -7.89
CA THR A 171 -7.68 6.30 -9.21
C THR A 171 -9.09 6.29 -9.80
N HIS A 172 -10.12 6.10 -8.97
CA HIS A 172 -11.51 6.11 -9.41
C HIS A 172 -11.99 7.49 -9.89
N PHE A 173 -11.40 8.59 -9.39
CA PHE A 173 -11.73 9.94 -9.87
C PHE A 173 -11.16 10.23 -11.27
N LEU A 174 -10.18 9.47 -11.73
CA LEU A 174 -9.53 9.65 -13.03
C LEU A 174 -10.26 8.95 -14.18
N VAL A 175 -11.31 8.20 -13.87
CA VAL A 175 -12.07 7.39 -14.86
C VAL A 175 -13.56 7.40 -14.57
N GLY A 176 -14.37 7.19 -15.60
CA GLY A 176 -15.82 7.00 -15.46
C GLY A 176 -16.18 5.74 -14.66
N ILE A 177 -17.40 5.70 -14.10
CA ILE A 177 -17.89 4.65 -13.18
C ILE A 177 -17.65 3.23 -13.72
N ARG A 178 -17.89 3.00 -15.02
CA ARG A 178 -17.75 1.68 -15.67
C ARG A 178 -16.31 1.20 -15.82
N MET A 179 -15.33 2.09 -15.65
CA MET A 179 -13.91 1.79 -15.76
C MET A 179 -13.25 1.56 -14.40
N ARG A 180 -13.92 1.87 -13.28
CA ARG A 180 -13.33 1.85 -11.93
C ARG A 180 -12.75 0.51 -11.53
N ALA A 181 -13.47 -0.58 -11.75
CA ALA A 181 -12.97 -1.93 -11.43
C ALA A 181 -11.70 -2.27 -12.22
N MET A 182 -11.68 -1.94 -13.52
CA MET A 182 -10.52 -2.16 -14.38
C MET A 182 -9.34 -1.25 -13.96
N ALA A 183 -9.61 0.00 -13.61
CA ALA A 183 -8.60 0.94 -13.15
C ALA A 183 -7.94 0.47 -11.85
N SER A 184 -8.74 -0.03 -10.89
CA SER A 184 -8.19 -0.66 -9.68
C SER A 184 -7.35 -1.89 -9.99
N ALA A 185 -7.80 -2.74 -10.91
CA ALA A 185 -7.04 -3.93 -11.31
C ALA A 185 -5.69 -3.55 -11.92
N ILE A 186 -5.64 -2.53 -12.79
CA ILE A 186 -4.39 -2.02 -13.38
C ILE A 186 -3.46 -1.44 -12.31
N LEU A 187 -3.99 -0.63 -11.38
CA LEU A 187 -3.22 -0.08 -10.27
C LEU A 187 -2.61 -1.21 -9.42
N LEU A 188 -3.43 -2.18 -9.00
CA LEU A 188 -2.99 -3.32 -8.19
C LEU A 188 -2.00 -4.22 -8.93
N PHE A 189 -2.16 -4.39 -10.24
CA PHE A 189 -1.20 -5.13 -11.06
C PHE A 189 0.19 -4.47 -11.04
N VAL A 190 0.26 -3.16 -11.30
CA VAL A 190 1.53 -2.40 -11.27
C VAL A 190 2.16 -2.45 -9.88
N LEU A 191 1.35 -2.24 -8.84
CA LEU A 191 1.76 -2.28 -7.45
C LEU A 191 2.36 -3.65 -7.07
N ASN A 192 1.69 -4.76 -7.42
CA ASN A 192 2.17 -6.09 -7.08
C ASN A 192 3.37 -6.53 -7.94
N LEU A 193 3.39 -6.18 -9.22
CA LEU A 193 4.51 -6.51 -10.10
C LEU A 193 5.83 -5.91 -9.60
N ILE A 194 5.81 -4.63 -9.23
CA ILE A 194 7.00 -3.92 -8.74
C ILE A 194 7.18 -4.16 -7.24
N GLY A 195 6.11 -4.00 -6.44
CA GLY A 195 6.19 -4.08 -4.99
C GLY A 195 6.49 -5.48 -4.49
N LEU A 196 5.58 -6.43 -4.72
CA LEU A 196 5.72 -7.80 -4.27
C LEU A 196 6.81 -8.56 -5.05
N GLY A 197 6.94 -8.29 -6.35
CA GLY A 197 7.95 -8.95 -7.20
C GLY A 197 9.38 -8.51 -6.88
N LEU A 198 9.62 -7.20 -6.82
CA LEU A 198 10.99 -6.67 -6.67
C LEU A 198 11.38 -6.33 -5.24
N GLY A 199 10.43 -5.94 -4.37
CA GLY A 199 10.74 -5.48 -3.01
C GLY A 199 11.56 -6.48 -2.21
N PRO A 200 11.05 -7.70 -1.96
CA PRO A 200 11.79 -8.72 -1.22
C PRO A 200 13.07 -9.16 -1.94
N MET A 201 13.03 -9.28 -3.28
CA MET A 201 14.18 -9.69 -4.07
C MET A 201 15.35 -8.70 -3.92
N VAL A 202 15.09 -7.41 -4.07
CA VAL A 202 16.13 -6.37 -3.96
C VAL A 202 16.63 -6.25 -2.52
N THR A 203 15.72 -6.30 -1.53
CA THR A 203 16.12 -6.25 -0.11
C THR A 203 17.03 -7.42 0.25
N GLY A 204 16.70 -8.64 -0.20
CA GLY A 204 17.53 -9.81 0.00
C GLY A 204 18.87 -9.70 -0.70
N PHE A 205 18.88 -9.31 -1.98
CA PHE A 205 20.11 -9.11 -2.75
C PHE A 205 21.05 -8.08 -2.07
N VAL A 206 20.53 -6.96 -1.61
CA VAL A 206 21.31 -5.95 -0.88
C VAL A 206 21.85 -6.52 0.42
N SER A 207 21.07 -7.30 1.16
CA SER A 207 21.52 -7.98 2.38
C SER A 207 22.68 -8.93 2.10
N ASP A 208 22.56 -9.76 1.06
CA ASP A 208 23.62 -10.70 0.69
C ASP A 208 24.90 -9.98 0.25
N TRP A 209 24.75 -8.89 -0.52
CA TRP A 209 25.87 -8.07 -0.96
C TRP A 209 26.60 -7.37 0.19
N LEU A 210 25.88 -6.99 1.25
CA LEU A 210 26.46 -6.36 2.43
C LEU A 210 27.06 -7.37 3.43
N THR A 211 26.68 -8.65 3.35
CA THR A 211 27.09 -9.69 4.32
C THR A 211 28.60 -9.85 4.48
N PRO A 212 29.45 -9.78 3.43
CA PRO A 212 30.90 -9.88 3.61
C PRO A 212 31.50 -8.78 4.49
N THR A 213 30.85 -7.60 4.54
CA THR A 213 31.34 -6.44 5.30
C THR A 213 30.72 -6.33 6.70
N PHE A 214 29.42 -6.62 6.82
CA PHE A 214 28.64 -6.35 8.02
C PHE A 214 28.14 -7.62 8.75
N GLY A 215 28.40 -8.80 8.21
CA GLY A 215 27.96 -10.05 8.82
C GLY A 215 26.45 -10.10 9.05
N ASN A 216 26.02 -10.42 10.27
CA ASN A 216 24.59 -10.50 10.63
C ASN A 216 23.86 -9.16 10.52
N ASP A 217 24.54 -8.03 10.72
CA ASP A 217 23.95 -6.70 10.62
C ASP A 217 23.66 -6.26 9.18
N ALA A 218 24.13 -7.01 8.18
CA ALA A 218 23.87 -6.73 6.77
C ALA A 218 22.37 -6.58 6.47
N LEU A 219 21.54 -7.43 7.08
CA LEU A 219 20.09 -7.36 6.92
C LEU A 219 19.50 -6.07 7.49
N ARG A 220 19.98 -5.61 8.64
CA ARG A 220 19.59 -4.32 9.25
C ARG A 220 19.81 -3.16 8.29
N TYR A 221 20.99 -3.12 7.67
CA TYR A 221 21.35 -2.05 6.71
C TYR A 221 20.57 -2.18 5.40
N ALA A 222 20.37 -3.40 4.89
CA ALA A 222 19.57 -3.63 3.69
C ALA A 222 18.12 -3.17 3.86
N MET A 223 17.48 -3.48 5.00
CA MET A 223 16.14 -3.01 5.32
C MET A 223 16.12 -1.48 5.47
N SER A 224 17.12 -0.88 6.09
CA SER A 224 17.24 0.57 6.22
C SER A 224 17.37 1.27 4.86
N LEU A 225 18.18 0.72 3.94
CA LEU A 225 18.29 1.22 2.57
C LEU A 225 16.96 1.07 1.80
N THR A 226 16.26 -0.04 1.99
CA THR A 226 14.93 -0.25 1.41
C THR A 226 13.94 0.82 1.87
N VAL A 227 13.98 1.23 3.13
CA VAL A 227 13.14 2.33 3.66
C VAL A 227 13.37 3.64 2.91
N LEU A 228 14.60 3.95 2.51
CA LEU A 228 14.93 5.19 1.81
C LEU A 228 14.26 5.31 0.44
N VAL A 229 13.83 4.19 -0.17
CA VAL A 229 13.01 4.21 -1.39
C VAL A 229 11.68 4.97 -1.18
N ASN A 230 11.20 5.08 0.06
CA ASN A 230 10.04 5.91 0.40
C ASN A 230 10.26 7.41 0.12
N ILE A 231 11.49 7.89 0.04
CA ILE A 231 11.77 9.28 -0.38
C ILE A 231 11.34 9.44 -1.85
N TRP A 232 11.69 8.50 -2.70
CA TRP A 232 11.28 8.51 -4.10
C TRP A 232 9.76 8.31 -4.25
N CYS A 233 9.18 7.41 -3.44
CA CYS A 233 7.74 7.24 -3.34
C CYS A 233 7.03 8.56 -3.00
N ALA A 234 7.51 9.29 -1.99
CA ALA A 234 6.96 10.58 -1.57
C ALA A 234 7.03 11.62 -2.70
N LEU A 235 8.12 11.69 -3.46
CA LEU A 235 8.23 12.57 -4.61
C LEU A 235 7.15 12.27 -5.67
N HIS A 236 6.87 11.00 -5.94
CA HIS A 236 5.80 10.63 -6.87
C HIS A 236 4.41 11.01 -6.34
N TYR A 237 4.12 10.83 -5.04
CA TYR A 237 2.89 11.34 -4.45
C TYR A 237 2.80 12.88 -4.60
N TYR A 238 3.87 13.60 -4.30
CA TYR A 238 3.90 15.04 -4.46
C TYR A 238 3.59 15.49 -5.90
N TRP A 239 4.21 14.87 -6.91
CA TRP A 239 3.92 15.19 -8.31
C TRP A 239 2.49 14.83 -8.72
N ALA A 240 1.94 13.74 -8.21
CA ALA A 240 0.55 13.38 -8.44
C ALA A 240 -0.42 14.46 -7.91
N THR A 241 -0.13 15.10 -6.76
CA THR A 241 -0.98 16.21 -6.24
C THR A 241 -1.00 17.43 -7.16
N LYS A 242 0.02 17.62 -7.98
CA LYS A 242 0.09 18.78 -8.91
C LYS A 242 -0.76 18.60 -10.15
N THR A 243 -1.00 17.37 -10.57
CA THR A 243 -1.64 17.04 -11.85
C THR A 243 -3.05 16.47 -11.71
N ILE A 244 -3.44 16.01 -10.52
CA ILE A 244 -4.71 15.29 -10.35
C ILE A 244 -5.96 16.13 -10.67
N ARG A 245 -5.97 17.42 -10.38
CA ARG A 245 -7.12 18.30 -10.66
C ARG A 245 -7.40 18.42 -12.15
N GLU A 246 -6.33 18.59 -12.95
CA GLU A 246 -6.43 18.67 -14.41
C GLU A 246 -6.93 17.35 -14.98
N ASP A 247 -6.37 16.24 -14.49
CA ASP A 247 -6.74 14.90 -14.94
C ASP A 247 -8.17 14.50 -14.55
N ILE A 248 -8.69 14.98 -13.41
CA ILE A 248 -10.11 14.78 -13.00
C ILE A 248 -11.03 15.57 -13.93
N ALA A 249 -10.70 16.84 -14.25
CA ALA A 249 -11.50 17.63 -15.17
C ALA A 249 -11.65 16.94 -16.54
N LEU A 250 -10.58 16.34 -17.05
CA LEU A 250 -10.58 15.57 -18.29
C LEU A 250 -11.35 14.23 -18.19
N ALA A 251 -11.70 13.74 -17.00
CA ALA A 251 -12.45 12.51 -16.81
C ALA A 251 -13.98 12.76 -16.75
N ALA A 252 -14.40 14.01 -16.57
CA ALA A 252 -15.79 14.42 -16.55
C ALA A 252 -16.41 14.59 -17.95
N ASP A 253 -15.57 14.71 -18.99
CA ASP A 253 -15.95 14.76 -20.39
C ASP A 253 -16.02 13.35 -21.01
#